data_ad518e28781e4a04269c1e33bcef03ae
#
_entry.id   ad518e28781e4a04269c1e33bcef03ae
#
_cell.length_a   1.000
_cell.length_b   1.000
_cell.length_c   1.000
_cell.angle_alpha   90.00
_cell.angle_beta   90.00
_cell.angle_gamma   90.00
#
_symmetry.space_group_name_H-M   'P 1'
#
loop_
_entity.id
_entity.type
_entity.pdbx_description
1 polymer ?
#
loop_
_entity_poly.entity_id
_entity_poly.type
_entity_poly.pdbx_seq_one_letter_code
_entity_poly.pdbx_strand_id
1 'polypeptide(L)'
;MTGLTLNCNGRVPRPVNCQLSTGLIMATKRILLWYRNDLRLHDHEPLTQALKDGRSLIPLYCFDDRQFGQTRFGFPKTGGFRSQFLLESVADLQQSWQSRGSDLLLRRGLPEVVIPELVEQLGITDVYYHQEVTPEEIAVSSTLERSLKAIDVNYKYFWGHTLYRLQDLPFTLPNLPELFTKFRKDVERDSQIQKPLPTPATLPPLPADAVGVASMGIPSLADLGAAAPEFDSRGVLPYHGGETAGIERLNDYFWQQDRLRVYKETRNGMLGADYSSKFSAWLALGCLSPRYIDGEVRRYEDERIENDSTYWLIFELLWRDYFRFICAKHGVSMFKRSGLQGVDLSWKQDWERFDLWREGKTGFPLVDANMRELAATGFMSNRGRQNVASFLTKNLGIDWRMGAEWFESVLIDYDACSNWGNWNYTAGVGNDARGFRFFNITKQSLDYDREGKYVKHWLPELAQIPAAKVHEPWKLLPMEQERFGMNLGVDYPQPVVDLFKSAKANEAIYNSAFNISSSASDRPVPKRRSK
;
A
#
# COMPACT_ATOMS: atom_id res chain seq x y z
N MET A 1 105.59 22.61 16.53
CA MET A 1 106.21 21.31 16.85
C MET A 1 105.11 20.33 17.09
N THR A 2 105.06 19.29 16.28
CA THR A 2 104.66 17.94 16.54
C THR A 2 103.15 17.76 16.83
N GLY A 3 102.41 16.99 16.19
CA GLY A 3 102.65 15.97 15.18
C GLY A 3 101.38 15.14 15.08
N LEU A 4 101.00 14.86 13.85
CA LEU A 4 100.28 13.74 13.28
C LEU A 4 99.68 12.68 14.21
N THR A 5 98.47 12.23 13.94
CA THR A 5 98.26 11.03 13.13
C THR A 5 96.80 10.88 12.70
N LEU A 6 96.64 10.56 11.43
CA LEU A 6 95.44 10.11 10.75
C LEU A 6 94.91 8.77 11.29
N ASN A 7 93.63 8.59 11.37
CA ASN A 7 93.05 7.27 11.07
C ASN A 7 91.71 7.39 10.34
N CYS A 8 91.70 6.91 9.11
CA CYS A 8 90.59 6.77 8.22
C CYS A 8 89.70 5.61 8.65
N ASN A 9 88.44 5.84 8.84
CA ASN A 9 87.44 4.80 8.56
C ASN A 9 86.16 5.47 8.11
N GLY A 10 85.98 5.52 6.80
CA GLY A 10 84.78 6.01 6.15
C GLY A 10 83.61 5.09 6.40
N ARG A 11 82.58 5.66 6.96
CA ARG A 11 81.17 5.15 6.78
C ARG A 11 80.27 6.32 6.38
N VAL A 12 79.90 6.30 5.12
CA VAL A 12 78.86 7.15 4.56
C VAL A 12 77.53 6.80 5.25
N PRO A 13 76.73 7.72 5.84
CA PRO A 13 75.41 7.44 6.34
C PRO A 13 74.49 7.19 5.14
N ARG A 14 73.82 6.03 5.16
CA ARG A 14 72.74 5.74 4.22
C ARG A 14 71.59 6.72 4.44
N PRO A 15 70.87 7.20 3.37
CA PRO A 15 69.70 8.03 3.54
C PRO A 15 68.63 7.22 4.23
N VAL A 16 68.10 7.76 5.32
CA VAL A 16 66.88 7.25 5.98
C VAL A 16 65.76 7.41 4.99
N ASN A 17 65.30 6.28 4.42
CA ASN A 17 64.07 6.22 3.66
C ASN A 17 62.90 6.58 4.60
N CYS A 18 62.45 7.83 4.54
CA CYS A 18 61.18 8.23 5.09
C CYS A 18 60.09 7.53 4.23
N GLN A 19 59.72 6.34 4.64
CA GLN A 19 58.48 5.75 4.12
C GLN A 19 57.35 6.67 4.57
N LEU A 20 56.93 7.52 3.65
CA LEU A 20 55.59 8.09 3.69
C LEU A 20 54.61 6.89 3.76
N SER A 21 54.16 6.59 4.97
CA SER A 21 52.98 5.77 5.13
C SER A 21 51.86 6.52 4.40
N THR A 22 51.58 6.13 3.17
CA THR A 22 50.31 6.40 2.53
C THR A 22 49.26 5.71 3.39
N GLY A 23 48.83 6.40 4.46
CA GLY A 23 47.60 6.05 5.14
C GLY A 23 46.55 6.03 4.04
N LEU A 24 45.98 4.84 3.75
CA LEU A 24 44.76 4.74 3.03
C LEU A 24 43.78 5.64 3.79
N ILE A 25 43.54 6.85 3.31
CA ILE A 25 42.41 7.66 3.73
C ILE A 25 41.21 6.81 3.26
N MET A 26 40.64 6.00 4.15
CA MET A 26 39.38 5.37 3.92
C MET A 26 38.43 6.50 3.53
N ALA A 27 38.04 6.55 2.27
CA ALA A 27 37.11 7.54 1.78
C ALA A 27 35.88 7.52 2.72
N THR A 28 35.57 8.65 3.31
CA THR A 28 34.43 8.78 4.22
C THR A 28 33.20 8.40 3.45
N LYS A 29 32.47 7.38 3.91
CA LYS A 29 31.25 6.95 3.27
C LYS A 29 30.27 8.11 3.18
N ARG A 30 29.74 8.31 1.98
CA ARG A 30 28.67 9.26 1.69
C ARG A 30 27.47 8.48 1.18
N ILE A 31 26.37 8.47 1.95
CA ILE A 31 25.21 7.61 1.71
C ILE A 31 24.07 8.46 1.20
N LEU A 32 23.50 8.08 0.05
CA LEU A 32 22.21 8.54 -0.41
C LEU A 32 21.13 7.60 0.15
N LEU A 33 20.17 8.15 0.90
CA LEU A 33 19.01 7.45 1.42
C LEU A 33 17.82 7.76 0.53
N TRP A 34 17.41 6.81 -0.31
CA TRP A 34 16.29 6.98 -1.22
C TRP A 34 14.97 6.52 -0.58
N TYR A 35 14.11 7.49 -0.26
CA TYR A 35 12.74 7.26 0.19
C TYR A 35 11.83 6.87 -0.97
N ARG A 36 10.94 5.90 -0.71
CA ARG A 36 9.91 5.41 -1.64
C ARG A 36 8.53 5.47 -0.98
N ASN A 37 7.91 4.31 -0.70
CA ASN A 37 6.65 4.23 0.07
C ASN A 37 6.94 4.01 1.58
N ASP A 38 7.90 4.72 2.12
CA ASP A 38 8.41 4.61 3.50
C ASP A 38 8.60 5.99 4.14
N LEU A 39 7.63 6.90 3.92
CA LEU A 39 7.69 8.33 4.24
C LEU A 39 7.59 8.58 5.76
N ARG A 40 8.61 8.11 6.51
CA ARG A 40 8.69 8.23 7.97
C ARG A 40 10.13 8.19 8.48
N LEU A 41 10.33 8.58 9.74
CA LEU A 41 11.60 8.45 10.45
C LEU A 41 11.58 7.30 11.48
N HIS A 42 10.42 7.00 12.09
CA HIS A 42 10.31 5.87 13.03
C HIS A 42 10.40 4.53 12.29
N ASP A 43 10.94 3.52 12.95
CA ASP A 43 11.05 2.17 12.42
C ASP A 43 11.55 2.09 10.96
N HIS A 44 12.61 2.86 10.68
CA HIS A 44 13.18 2.99 9.34
C HIS A 44 14.59 2.38 9.29
N GLU A 45 14.65 1.12 8.87
CA GLU A 45 15.90 0.33 8.90
C GLU A 45 17.01 0.92 8.00
N PRO A 46 16.75 1.36 6.73
CA PRO A 46 17.75 2.03 5.90
C PRO A 46 18.34 3.28 6.57
N LEU A 47 17.52 4.13 7.20
CA LEU A 47 17.98 5.31 7.93
C LEU A 47 18.87 4.92 9.13
N THR A 48 18.39 3.97 9.95
CA THR A 48 19.14 3.50 11.11
C THR A 48 20.50 2.93 10.71
N GLN A 49 20.55 2.19 9.61
CA GLN A 49 21.80 1.62 9.10
C GLN A 49 22.70 2.70 8.48
N ALA A 50 22.13 3.66 7.74
CA ALA A 50 22.89 4.76 7.16
C ALA A 50 23.56 5.62 8.25
N LEU A 51 22.86 5.89 9.35
CA LEU A 51 23.41 6.61 10.51
C LEU A 51 24.57 5.86 11.18
N LYS A 52 24.57 4.52 11.15
CA LYS A 52 25.68 3.69 11.68
C LYS A 52 26.88 3.62 10.73
N ASP A 53 26.61 3.50 9.42
CA ASP A 53 27.62 3.22 8.40
C ASP A 53 28.30 4.47 7.84
N GLY A 54 27.60 5.63 7.83
CA GLY A 54 28.05 6.83 7.12
C GLY A 54 28.32 8.04 8.02
N ARG A 55 29.30 8.88 7.60
CA ARG A 55 29.54 10.19 8.21
C ARG A 55 28.78 11.31 7.51
N SER A 56 28.29 11.07 6.28
CA SER A 56 27.56 12.02 5.45
C SER A 56 26.32 11.34 4.87
N LEU A 57 25.16 11.91 5.10
CA LEU A 57 23.89 11.35 4.72
C LEU A 57 23.10 12.36 3.88
N ILE A 58 22.57 11.92 2.74
CA ILE A 58 21.79 12.71 1.81
C ILE A 58 20.46 11.99 1.61
N PRO A 59 19.38 12.40 2.28
CA PRO A 59 18.07 11.84 2.04
C PRO A 59 17.47 12.42 0.77
N LEU A 60 16.85 11.56 -0.03
CA LEU A 60 16.22 11.89 -1.31
C LEU A 60 14.81 11.35 -1.38
N TYR A 61 13.87 12.17 -1.83
CA TYR A 61 12.61 11.71 -2.40
C TYR A 61 12.56 12.11 -3.89
N CYS A 62 12.20 11.17 -4.76
CA CYS A 62 12.08 11.41 -6.20
C CYS A 62 10.63 11.16 -6.64
N PHE A 63 9.96 12.21 -7.12
CA PHE A 63 8.65 12.11 -7.77
C PHE A 63 8.82 11.44 -9.13
N ASP A 64 8.41 10.17 -9.23
CA ASP A 64 8.50 9.40 -10.47
C ASP A 64 7.30 9.72 -11.37
N ASP A 65 7.55 10.29 -12.54
CA ASP A 65 6.50 10.71 -13.49
C ASP A 65 5.59 9.55 -13.92
N ARG A 66 6.08 8.31 -13.88
CA ARG A 66 5.27 7.12 -14.22
C ARG A 66 4.12 6.88 -13.25
N GLN A 67 4.25 7.35 -12.00
CA GLN A 67 3.18 7.24 -11.00
C GLN A 67 1.98 8.15 -11.32
N PHE A 68 2.20 9.19 -12.14
CA PHE A 68 1.17 10.14 -12.56
C PHE A 68 0.71 9.93 -14.02
N GLY A 69 1.16 8.83 -14.65
CA GLY A 69 0.72 8.42 -15.98
C GLY A 69 -0.67 7.80 -15.99
N GLN A 70 -0.96 7.04 -17.04
CA GLN A 70 -2.23 6.33 -17.19
C GLN A 70 -2.06 4.82 -16.98
N THR A 71 -3.11 4.19 -16.47
CA THR A 71 -3.25 2.74 -16.39
C THR A 71 -3.53 2.15 -17.79
N ARG A 72 -3.54 0.84 -17.91
CA ARG A 72 -3.88 0.12 -19.16
C ARG A 72 -5.27 0.48 -19.70
N PHE A 73 -6.23 0.72 -18.80
CA PHE A 73 -7.60 1.08 -19.19
C PHE A 73 -7.82 2.59 -19.32
N GLY A 74 -6.74 3.41 -19.26
CA GLY A 74 -6.80 4.84 -19.49
C GLY A 74 -7.22 5.67 -18.28
N PHE A 75 -7.21 5.10 -17.07
CA PHE A 75 -7.43 5.86 -15.83
C PHE A 75 -6.12 6.53 -15.39
N PRO A 76 -6.15 7.71 -14.75
CA PRO A 76 -4.96 8.25 -14.07
C PRO A 76 -4.44 7.23 -13.05
N LYS A 77 -3.14 6.93 -13.03
CA LYS A 77 -2.58 6.02 -12.01
C LYS A 77 -2.75 6.56 -10.60
N THR A 78 -2.58 7.87 -10.41
CA THR A 78 -2.72 8.54 -9.12
C THR A 78 -3.71 9.68 -9.24
N GLY A 79 -4.89 9.52 -8.65
CA GLY A 79 -5.93 10.55 -8.63
C GLY A 79 -5.68 11.64 -7.59
N GLY A 80 -6.54 12.68 -7.56
CA GLY A 80 -6.35 13.88 -6.77
C GLY A 80 -6.18 13.63 -5.27
N PHE A 81 -7.01 12.79 -4.66
CA PHE A 81 -6.93 12.46 -3.23
C PHE A 81 -5.57 11.88 -2.84
N ARG A 82 -5.08 10.88 -3.59
CA ARG A 82 -3.79 10.27 -3.29
C ARG A 82 -2.62 11.18 -3.63
N SER A 83 -2.71 11.99 -4.69
CA SER A 83 -1.69 12.98 -5.02
C SER A 83 -1.54 14.01 -3.90
N GLN A 84 -2.65 14.56 -3.39
CA GLN A 84 -2.63 15.50 -2.26
C GLN A 84 -2.03 14.84 -1.01
N PHE A 85 -2.49 13.66 -0.65
CA PHE A 85 -1.98 12.92 0.50
C PHE A 85 -0.47 12.63 0.39
N LEU A 86 0.04 12.32 -0.81
CA LEU A 86 1.46 12.15 -1.09
C LEU A 86 2.24 13.44 -0.88
N LEU A 87 1.76 14.57 -1.44
CA LEU A 87 2.43 15.86 -1.29
C LEU A 87 2.52 16.29 0.18
N GLU A 88 1.44 16.14 0.92
CA GLU A 88 1.40 16.39 2.36
C GLU A 88 2.40 15.47 3.11
N SER A 89 2.47 14.19 2.72
CA SER A 89 3.37 13.22 3.35
C SER A 89 4.85 13.54 3.10
N VAL A 90 5.19 13.98 1.88
CA VAL A 90 6.56 14.41 1.55
C VAL A 90 6.91 15.71 2.27
N ALA A 91 5.97 16.65 2.39
CA ALA A 91 6.15 17.90 3.14
C ALA A 91 6.39 17.63 4.64
N ASP A 92 5.61 16.75 5.26
CA ASP A 92 5.78 16.34 6.66
C ASP A 92 7.14 15.65 6.89
N LEU A 93 7.54 14.77 5.97
CA LEU A 93 8.85 14.13 6.03
C LEU A 93 9.98 15.17 5.93
N GLN A 94 9.90 16.12 5.00
CA GLN A 94 10.88 17.20 4.87
C GLN A 94 10.96 18.04 6.14
N GLN A 95 9.83 18.44 6.71
CA GLN A 95 9.78 19.17 7.97
C GLN A 95 10.38 18.34 9.12
N SER A 96 10.14 17.05 9.14
CA SER A 96 10.73 16.13 10.12
C SER A 96 12.26 16.05 10.03
N TRP A 97 12.83 16.09 8.83
CA TRP A 97 14.27 16.20 8.60
C TRP A 97 14.82 17.57 9.06
N GLN A 98 14.16 18.66 8.67
CA GLN A 98 14.56 20.03 8.99
C GLN A 98 14.55 20.30 10.50
N SER A 99 13.52 19.84 11.21
CA SER A 99 13.41 20.00 12.66
C SER A 99 14.51 19.26 13.45
N ARG A 100 15.21 18.32 12.82
CA ARG A 100 16.32 17.53 13.40
C ARG A 100 17.71 17.94 12.90
N GLY A 101 17.79 19.08 12.19
CA GLY A 101 19.06 19.70 11.79
C GLY A 101 19.59 19.27 10.41
N SER A 102 18.76 18.66 9.56
CA SER A 102 19.12 18.26 8.20
C SER A 102 18.10 18.80 7.17
N ASP A 103 18.02 18.22 5.97
CA ASP A 103 16.96 18.49 4.98
C ASP A 103 16.76 17.29 4.06
N LEU A 104 15.60 17.25 3.37
CA LEU A 104 15.26 16.26 2.38
C LEU A 104 15.42 16.81 0.97
N LEU A 105 16.27 16.19 0.17
CA LEU A 105 16.42 16.52 -1.24
C LEU A 105 15.21 16.06 -2.02
N LEU A 106 14.65 16.96 -2.83
CA LEU A 106 13.51 16.63 -3.70
C LEU A 106 13.92 16.68 -5.16
N ARG A 107 13.52 15.68 -5.91
CA ARG A 107 13.74 15.54 -7.36
C ARG A 107 12.46 15.05 -8.04
N ARG A 108 12.39 15.29 -9.35
CA ARG A 108 11.35 14.73 -10.21
C ARG A 108 11.98 14.10 -11.43
N GLY A 109 11.47 12.97 -11.87
CA GLY A 109 11.94 12.20 -13.02
C GLY A 109 12.06 10.72 -12.72
N LEU A 110 12.80 10.00 -13.53
CA LEU A 110 13.01 8.56 -13.36
C LEU A 110 14.11 8.33 -12.31
N PRO A 111 13.84 7.67 -11.16
CA PRO A 111 14.84 7.46 -10.12
C PRO A 111 16.13 6.80 -10.61
N GLU A 112 16.02 5.85 -11.55
CA GLU A 112 17.15 5.16 -12.16
C GLU A 112 18.02 6.02 -13.07
N VAL A 113 17.60 7.26 -13.37
CA VAL A 113 18.37 8.30 -14.06
C VAL A 113 18.85 9.36 -13.06
N VAL A 114 17.94 9.88 -12.25
CA VAL A 114 18.20 10.96 -11.29
C VAL A 114 19.22 10.54 -10.22
N ILE A 115 19.15 9.31 -9.70
CA ILE A 115 20.07 8.88 -8.64
C ILE A 115 21.51 8.74 -9.14
N PRO A 116 21.80 8.09 -10.29
CA PRO A 116 23.17 8.09 -10.84
C PRO A 116 23.75 9.49 -11.09
N GLU A 117 22.95 10.44 -11.60
CA GLU A 117 23.39 11.84 -11.77
C GLU A 117 23.79 12.49 -10.43
N LEU A 118 22.99 12.28 -9.37
CA LEU A 118 23.33 12.77 -8.03
C LEU A 118 24.54 12.05 -7.45
N VAL A 119 24.72 10.77 -7.74
CA VAL A 119 25.90 9.99 -7.32
C VAL A 119 27.17 10.61 -7.86
N GLU A 120 27.22 10.92 -9.15
CA GLU A 120 28.37 11.56 -9.79
C GLU A 120 28.58 12.99 -9.26
N GLN A 121 27.51 13.78 -9.19
CA GLN A 121 27.55 15.18 -8.77
C GLN A 121 28.05 15.34 -7.32
N LEU A 122 27.64 14.44 -6.42
CA LEU A 122 27.88 14.57 -4.99
C LEU A 122 28.92 13.57 -4.44
N GLY A 123 29.53 12.76 -5.29
CA GLY A 123 30.51 11.75 -4.87
C GLY A 123 29.92 10.74 -3.87
N ILE A 124 28.71 10.29 -4.12
CA ILE A 124 28.01 9.29 -3.29
C ILE A 124 28.69 7.93 -3.47
N THR A 125 28.93 7.23 -2.36
CA THR A 125 29.60 5.92 -2.35
C THR A 125 28.63 4.76 -2.17
N ASP A 126 27.49 5.01 -1.54
CA ASP A 126 26.50 3.98 -1.21
C ASP A 126 25.07 4.54 -1.37
N VAL A 127 24.14 3.72 -1.88
CA VAL A 127 22.70 4.03 -1.99
C VAL A 127 21.90 3.06 -1.14
N TYR A 128 21.09 3.55 -0.20
CA TYR A 128 20.27 2.74 0.70
C TYR A 128 18.77 3.01 0.47
N TYR A 129 17.95 1.95 0.43
CA TYR A 129 16.51 2.08 0.21
C TYR A 129 15.71 0.86 0.69
N HIS A 130 14.41 1.01 0.88
CA HIS A 130 13.51 -0.13 1.09
C HIS A 130 13.18 -0.85 -0.23
N GLN A 131 13.23 -2.18 -0.18
CA GLN A 131 12.88 -3.04 -1.31
C GLN A 131 11.37 -3.04 -1.53
N GLU A 132 10.97 -2.81 -2.77
CA GLU A 132 9.62 -3.03 -3.25
C GLU A 132 9.50 -4.37 -3.98
N VAL A 133 8.26 -4.88 -4.13
CA VAL A 133 8.03 -6.26 -4.61
C VAL A 133 7.14 -6.34 -5.84
N THR A 134 6.57 -5.23 -6.30
CA THR A 134 5.74 -5.21 -7.50
C THR A 134 6.59 -5.10 -8.76
N PRO A 135 6.13 -5.60 -9.90
CA PRO A 135 6.94 -5.66 -11.12
C PRO A 135 7.47 -4.30 -11.59
N GLU A 136 6.69 -3.23 -11.48
CA GLU A 136 7.11 -1.89 -11.89
C GLU A 136 8.26 -1.38 -11.03
N GLU A 137 8.12 -1.45 -9.71
CA GLU A 137 9.16 -1.02 -8.77
C GLU A 137 10.41 -1.91 -8.79
N ILE A 138 10.26 -3.21 -9.05
CA ILE A 138 11.39 -4.11 -9.28
C ILE A 138 12.16 -3.70 -10.54
N ALA A 139 11.46 -3.34 -11.62
CA ALA A 139 12.10 -2.89 -12.85
C ALA A 139 12.92 -1.62 -12.62
N VAL A 140 12.39 -0.66 -11.87
CA VAL A 140 13.12 0.57 -11.46
C VAL A 140 14.37 0.22 -10.65
N SER A 141 14.21 -0.57 -9.58
CA SER A 141 15.33 -0.96 -8.70
C SER A 141 16.41 -1.71 -9.47
N SER A 142 16.02 -2.68 -10.30
CA SER A 142 16.98 -3.49 -11.08
C SER A 142 17.72 -2.66 -12.14
N THR A 143 17.09 -1.62 -12.69
CA THR A 143 17.76 -0.71 -13.60
C THR A 143 18.75 0.18 -12.86
N LEU A 144 18.32 0.77 -11.73
CA LEU A 144 19.18 1.55 -10.85
C LEU A 144 20.41 0.74 -10.39
N GLU A 145 20.20 -0.47 -9.90
CA GLU A 145 21.30 -1.34 -9.42
C GLU A 145 22.33 -1.65 -10.51
N ARG A 146 21.90 -1.83 -11.75
CA ARG A 146 22.81 -2.00 -12.90
C ARG A 146 23.62 -0.75 -13.19
N SER A 147 22.98 0.43 -13.13
CA SER A 147 23.65 1.73 -13.32
C SER A 147 24.69 1.98 -12.22
N LEU A 148 24.33 1.74 -10.95
CA LEU A 148 25.25 1.92 -9.81
C LEU A 148 26.45 0.97 -9.89
N LYS A 149 26.26 -0.29 -10.27
CA LYS A 149 27.34 -1.25 -10.49
C LYS A 149 28.30 -0.81 -11.61
N ALA A 150 27.78 -0.20 -12.68
CA ALA A 150 28.60 0.26 -13.79
C ALA A 150 29.57 1.40 -13.41
N ILE A 151 29.23 2.16 -12.36
CA ILE A 151 30.05 3.28 -11.84
C ILE A 151 30.69 2.96 -10.47
N ASP A 152 30.77 1.68 -10.09
CA ASP A 152 31.40 1.16 -8.86
C ASP A 152 30.83 1.76 -7.56
N VAL A 153 29.51 1.95 -7.50
CA VAL A 153 28.78 2.46 -6.32
C VAL A 153 28.03 1.33 -5.64
N ASN A 154 28.20 1.23 -4.32
CA ASN A 154 27.52 0.23 -3.52
C ASN A 154 26.04 0.56 -3.32
N TYR A 155 25.22 -0.47 -3.13
CA TYR A 155 23.84 -0.29 -2.71
C TYR A 155 23.42 -1.35 -1.69
N LYS A 156 22.50 -0.96 -0.81
CA LYS A 156 21.84 -1.87 0.14
C LYS A 156 20.34 -1.65 0.10
N TYR A 157 19.62 -2.73 -0.04
CA TYR A 157 18.17 -2.70 0.11
C TYR A 157 17.76 -3.44 1.39
N PHE A 158 16.65 -3.00 1.97
CA PHE A 158 16.14 -3.50 3.24
C PHE A 158 14.69 -3.94 3.07
N TRP A 159 14.33 -5.02 3.74
CA TRP A 159 12.94 -5.45 3.77
C TRP A 159 12.16 -4.62 4.80
N GLY A 160 11.14 -3.91 4.36
CA GLY A 160 10.28 -3.10 5.20
C GLY A 160 8.80 -3.37 4.92
N HIS A 161 7.93 -2.53 5.44
CA HIS A 161 6.49 -2.50 5.20
C HIS A 161 5.67 -3.67 5.76
N THR A 162 6.25 -4.65 6.44
CA THR A 162 5.59 -5.82 7.01
C THR A 162 5.85 -5.95 8.51
N LEU A 163 4.97 -6.67 9.21
CA LEU A 163 5.19 -7.07 10.61
C LEU A 163 6.43 -7.97 10.70
N TYR A 164 6.48 -9.02 9.86
CA TYR A 164 7.59 -9.95 9.80
C TYR A 164 8.56 -9.56 8.68
N ARG A 165 9.85 -9.59 8.96
CA ARG A 165 10.86 -9.47 7.91
C ARG A 165 10.97 -10.79 7.14
N LEU A 166 11.38 -10.73 5.88
CA LEU A 166 11.52 -11.91 5.03
C LEU A 166 12.42 -12.99 5.65
N GLN A 167 13.50 -12.59 6.33
CA GLN A 167 14.44 -13.48 7.00
C GLN A 167 13.91 -14.09 8.30
N ASP A 168 12.87 -13.52 8.90
CA ASP A 168 12.26 -14.01 10.15
C ASP A 168 11.11 -15.01 9.86
N LEU A 169 10.77 -15.26 8.59
CA LEU A 169 9.74 -16.23 8.22
C LEU A 169 10.21 -17.67 8.47
N PRO A 170 9.33 -18.59 8.90
CA PRO A 170 9.68 -19.98 9.15
C PRO A 170 9.79 -20.82 7.86
N PHE A 171 9.76 -20.17 6.70
CA PHE A 171 9.86 -20.77 5.38
C PHE A 171 10.53 -19.80 4.41
N THR A 172 11.14 -20.34 3.36
CA THR A 172 11.65 -19.51 2.26
C THR A 172 10.52 -18.97 1.38
N LEU A 173 10.73 -17.88 0.68
CA LEU A 173 9.72 -17.28 -0.18
C LEU A 173 9.10 -18.26 -1.22
N PRO A 174 9.85 -19.12 -1.90
CA PRO A 174 9.26 -20.14 -2.77
C PRO A 174 8.31 -21.12 -2.05
N ASN A 175 8.57 -21.38 -0.77
CA ASN A 175 7.78 -22.30 0.07
C ASN A 175 6.68 -21.60 0.89
N LEU A 176 6.46 -20.31 0.64
CA LEU A 176 5.38 -19.55 1.28
C LEU A 176 4.02 -20.25 1.08
N PRO A 177 3.23 -20.48 2.14
CA PRO A 177 1.90 -21.08 2.03
C PRO A 177 0.96 -20.29 1.13
N GLU A 178 0.26 -20.97 0.22
CA GLU A 178 -0.70 -20.37 -0.70
C GLU A 178 -2.01 -19.92 -0.02
N LEU A 179 -2.30 -20.45 1.16
CA LEU A 179 -3.49 -20.12 1.91
C LEU A 179 -3.16 -19.27 3.13
N PHE A 180 -3.82 -18.14 3.28
CA PHE A 180 -3.63 -17.23 4.41
C PHE A 180 -3.71 -17.92 5.78
N THR A 181 -4.70 -18.81 5.98
CA THR A 181 -4.86 -19.49 7.28
C THR A 181 -3.63 -20.32 7.65
N LYS A 182 -2.98 -20.94 6.66
CA LYS A 182 -1.74 -21.71 6.91
C LYS A 182 -0.57 -20.76 7.16
N PHE A 183 -0.40 -19.75 6.32
CA PHE A 183 0.61 -18.70 6.50
C PHE A 183 0.54 -18.11 7.92
N ARG A 184 -0.63 -17.60 8.31
CA ARG A 184 -0.83 -17.00 9.63
C ARG A 184 -0.44 -17.96 10.77
N LYS A 185 -0.96 -19.19 10.76
CA LYS A 185 -0.67 -20.17 11.83
C LYS A 185 0.81 -20.50 11.94
N ASP A 186 1.51 -20.57 10.81
CA ASP A 186 2.93 -20.90 10.79
C ASP A 186 3.77 -19.73 11.33
N VAL A 187 3.49 -18.47 10.91
CA VAL A 187 4.25 -17.30 11.39
C VAL A 187 3.95 -16.96 12.84
N GLU A 188 2.70 -17.10 13.29
CA GLU A 188 2.32 -16.88 14.70
C GLU A 188 2.98 -17.89 15.65
N ARG A 189 3.22 -19.14 15.18
CA ARG A 189 3.85 -20.18 15.98
C ARG A 189 5.37 -20.07 16.01
N ASP A 190 5.99 -19.79 14.87
CA ASP A 190 7.43 -20.04 14.65
C ASP A 190 8.24 -18.76 14.42
N SER A 191 7.60 -17.57 14.42
CA SER A 191 8.26 -16.28 14.18
C SER A 191 7.88 -15.25 15.24
N GLN A 192 8.70 -14.21 15.37
CA GLN A 192 8.45 -13.09 16.28
C GLN A 192 8.47 -11.77 15.52
N ILE A 193 7.53 -10.88 15.84
CA ILE A 193 7.53 -9.50 15.34
C ILE A 193 8.66 -8.76 16.05
N GLN A 194 9.57 -8.18 15.29
CA GLN A 194 10.68 -7.40 15.84
C GLN A 194 10.18 -6.06 16.38
N LYS A 195 10.74 -5.61 17.49
CA LYS A 195 10.44 -4.29 18.06
C LYS A 195 10.74 -3.19 17.02
N PRO A 196 9.90 -2.15 16.95
CA PRO A 196 10.16 -1.03 16.05
C PRO A 196 11.45 -0.32 16.43
N LEU A 197 12.18 0.15 15.42
CA LEU A 197 13.39 0.94 15.61
C LEU A 197 13.00 2.35 16.08
N PRO A 198 13.77 2.95 17.01
CA PRO A 198 13.47 4.28 17.51
C PRO A 198 13.66 5.36 16.44
N THR A 199 12.87 6.42 16.55
CA THR A 199 13.10 7.65 15.75
C THR A 199 14.38 8.32 16.20
N PRO A 200 15.31 8.68 15.29
CA PRO A 200 16.51 9.44 15.64
C PRO A 200 16.14 10.81 16.24
N ALA A 201 16.75 11.16 17.37
CA ALA A 201 16.54 12.47 18.01
C ALA A 201 17.18 13.62 17.22
N THR A 202 18.35 13.36 16.62
CA THR A 202 19.11 14.31 15.79
C THR A 202 19.56 13.62 14.51
N LEU A 203 19.72 14.38 13.45
CA LEU A 203 20.18 13.90 12.16
C LEU A 203 21.46 14.69 11.74
N PRO A 204 22.39 14.06 11.01
CA PRO A 204 23.54 14.79 10.51
C PRO A 204 23.09 15.88 9.55
N PRO A 205 23.73 17.08 9.58
CA PRO A 205 23.37 18.15 8.66
C PRO A 205 23.62 17.71 7.21
N LEU A 206 22.79 18.22 6.31
CA LEU A 206 23.03 18.02 4.88
C LEU A 206 24.40 18.59 4.50
N PRO A 207 25.26 17.86 3.75
CA PRO A 207 26.55 18.36 3.31
C PRO A 207 26.44 19.69 2.57
N ALA A 208 27.39 20.60 2.78
CA ALA A 208 27.34 21.95 2.20
C ALA A 208 27.27 21.96 0.66
N ASP A 209 27.95 21.02 0.01
CA ASP A 209 27.89 20.83 -1.45
C ASP A 209 26.52 20.26 -1.92
N ALA A 210 25.83 19.48 -1.08
CA ALA A 210 24.48 19.02 -1.36
C ALA A 210 23.43 20.14 -1.16
N VAL A 211 23.67 21.08 -0.25
CA VAL A 211 22.81 22.29 -0.11
C VAL A 211 22.83 23.12 -1.39
N GLY A 212 23.97 23.20 -2.09
CA GLY A 212 24.12 23.90 -3.36
C GLY A 212 23.47 23.18 -4.56
N VAL A 213 23.14 21.90 -4.41
CA VAL A 213 22.44 21.15 -5.47
C VAL A 213 20.98 21.54 -5.47
N ALA A 214 20.50 22.10 -6.59
CA ALA A 214 19.13 22.57 -6.71
C ALA A 214 18.12 21.47 -6.29
N SER A 215 17.54 21.62 -5.10
CA SER A 215 16.36 20.87 -4.69
C SER A 215 15.15 21.57 -5.27
N MET A 216 14.21 20.81 -5.85
CA MET A 216 12.93 21.38 -6.20
C MET A 216 12.12 21.62 -4.92
N GLY A 217 11.18 22.57 -4.95
CA GLY A 217 10.14 22.67 -3.92
C GLY A 217 9.16 21.50 -4.03
N ILE A 218 8.25 21.39 -3.05
CA ILE A 218 7.10 20.47 -3.17
C ILE A 218 6.29 20.89 -4.40
N PRO A 219 6.06 20.01 -5.38
CA PRO A 219 5.27 20.36 -6.57
C PRO A 219 3.80 20.59 -6.18
N SER A 220 3.10 21.36 -6.99
CA SER A 220 1.64 21.48 -6.88
C SER A 220 0.93 20.27 -7.49
N LEU A 221 -0.35 20.09 -7.19
CA LEU A 221 -1.18 19.06 -7.85
C LEU A 221 -1.19 19.24 -9.38
N ALA A 222 -1.25 20.50 -9.84
CA ALA A 222 -1.21 20.81 -11.28
C ALA A 222 0.10 20.41 -11.94
N ASP A 223 1.24 20.57 -11.25
CA ASP A 223 2.54 20.09 -11.75
C ASP A 223 2.58 18.58 -11.93
N LEU A 224 1.83 17.83 -11.12
CA LEU A 224 1.68 16.39 -11.21
C LEU A 224 0.58 15.96 -12.18
N GLY A 225 -0.13 16.90 -12.82
CA GLY A 225 -1.26 16.60 -13.70
C GLY A 225 -2.52 16.10 -12.96
N ALA A 226 -2.59 16.28 -11.64
CA ALA A 226 -3.70 15.86 -10.82
C ALA A 226 -4.68 17.03 -10.56
N ALA A 227 -5.99 16.74 -10.62
CA ALA A 227 -7.01 17.70 -10.19
C ALA A 227 -7.05 17.77 -8.66
N ALA A 228 -7.26 18.96 -8.12
CA ALA A 228 -7.51 19.12 -6.70
C ALA A 228 -8.82 18.42 -6.31
N PRO A 229 -8.81 17.55 -5.29
CA PRO A 229 -10.04 16.92 -4.84
C PRO A 229 -10.95 17.94 -4.14
N GLU A 230 -12.25 17.82 -4.37
CA GLU A 230 -13.24 18.56 -3.61
C GLU A 230 -13.47 17.89 -2.26
N PHE A 231 -13.52 18.69 -1.19
CA PHE A 231 -13.82 18.16 0.14
C PHE A 231 -15.31 17.88 0.28
N ASP A 232 -15.67 16.65 0.57
CA ASP A 232 -17.03 16.22 0.89
C ASP A 232 -17.15 15.94 2.39
N SER A 233 -17.95 16.74 3.11
CA SER A 233 -18.16 16.62 4.55
C SER A 233 -18.85 15.31 4.98
N ARG A 234 -19.38 14.55 4.03
CA ARG A 234 -19.96 13.21 4.29
C ARG A 234 -18.88 12.13 4.49
N GLY A 235 -17.63 12.44 4.15
CA GLY A 235 -16.51 11.52 4.32
C GLY A 235 -16.31 11.08 5.76
N VAL A 236 -15.78 9.87 5.94
CA VAL A 236 -15.59 9.27 7.28
C VAL A 236 -14.50 9.94 8.10
N LEU A 237 -13.48 10.52 7.45
CA LEU A 237 -12.33 11.17 8.07
C LEU A 237 -11.68 12.13 7.07
N PRO A 238 -11.26 13.34 7.49
CA PRO A 238 -10.33 14.14 6.71
C PRO A 238 -8.94 13.50 6.79
N TYR A 239 -8.48 12.94 5.65
CA TYR A 239 -7.16 12.33 5.59
C TYR A 239 -6.10 13.38 5.31
N HIS A 240 -5.17 13.57 6.25
CA HIS A 240 -3.97 14.37 6.07
C HIS A 240 -2.76 13.45 5.94
N GLY A 241 -1.87 13.75 4.98
CA GLY A 241 -0.66 12.96 4.76
C GLY A 241 0.40 13.18 5.85
N GLY A 242 1.34 12.25 5.94
CA GLY A 242 2.52 12.35 6.79
C GLY A 242 2.53 11.43 8.02
N GLU A 243 3.75 11.23 8.53
CA GLU A 243 4.02 10.45 9.75
C GLU A 243 3.31 11.05 10.96
N THR A 244 3.36 12.39 11.09
CA THR A 244 2.74 13.14 12.18
C THR A 244 1.24 12.86 12.26
N ALA A 245 0.51 13.05 11.17
CA ALA A 245 -0.93 12.81 11.11
C ALA A 245 -1.28 11.32 11.34
N GLY A 246 -0.45 10.40 10.85
CA GLY A 246 -0.63 8.96 11.10
C GLY A 246 -0.51 8.60 12.58
N ILE A 247 0.49 9.13 13.27
CA ILE A 247 0.70 8.94 14.72
C ILE A 247 -0.42 9.61 15.52
N GLU A 248 -0.86 10.80 15.13
CA GLU A 248 -2.00 11.47 15.74
C GLU A 248 -3.27 10.64 15.64
N ARG A 249 -3.56 10.07 14.44
CA ARG A 249 -4.70 9.17 14.26
C ARG A 249 -4.60 7.91 15.12
N LEU A 250 -3.42 7.32 15.24
CA LEU A 250 -3.20 6.16 16.10
C LEU A 250 -3.48 6.51 17.58
N ASN A 251 -2.93 7.64 18.03
CA ASN A 251 -3.15 8.11 19.40
C ASN A 251 -4.62 8.41 19.69
N ASP A 252 -5.31 9.07 18.76
CA ASP A 252 -6.74 9.31 18.86
C ASP A 252 -7.51 7.99 19.00
N TYR A 253 -7.31 7.05 18.08
CA TYR A 253 -8.06 5.81 18.01
C TYR A 253 -7.80 4.88 19.21
N PHE A 254 -6.53 4.74 19.64
CA PHE A 254 -6.14 3.84 20.75
C PHE A 254 -6.38 4.49 22.09
N TRP A 255 -5.87 5.72 22.29
CA TRP A 255 -5.69 6.29 23.61
C TRP A 255 -6.78 7.28 24.00
N GLN A 256 -7.25 8.13 23.06
CA GLN A 256 -8.28 9.13 23.35
C GLN A 256 -9.69 8.54 23.24
N GLN A 257 -9.99 7.87 22.12
CA GLN A 257 -11.31 7.30 21.85
C GLN A 257 -11.50 5.88 22.40
N ASP A 258 -10.41 5.23 22.82
CA ASP A 258 -10.42 3.86 23.37
C ASP A 258 -11.12 2.82 22.47
N ARG A 259 -10.94 2.95 21.15
CA ARG A 259 -11.66 2.16 20.13
C ARG A 259 -11.04 0.81 19.84
N LEU A 260 -9.75 0.62 20.17
CA LEU A 260 -9.08 -0.65 19.91
C LEU A 260 -9.76 -1.81 20.64
N ARG A 261 -10.28 -1.59 21.85
CA ARG A 261 -10.95 -2.60 22.66
C ARG A 261 -12.19 -3.23 22.04
N VAL A 262 -12.79 -2.58 21.04
CA VAL A 262 -14.03 -3.03 20.34
C VAL A 262 -13.83 -3.13 18.82
N TYR A 263 -12.58 -3.13 18.35
CA TYR A 263 -12.25 -3.12 16.93
C TYR A 263 -12.88 -4.28 16.15
N LYS A 264 -12.84 -5.49 16.70
CA LYS A 264 -13.38 -6.71 16.05
C LYS A 264 -14.87 -6.58 15.75
N GLU A 265 -15.62 -6.01 16.65
CA GLU A 265 -17.07 -5.83 16.57
C GLU A 265 -17.45 -4.71 15.59
N THR A 266 -16.67 -3.62 15.57
CA THR A 266 -17.04 -2.40 14.85
C THR A 266 -16.45 -2.32 13.43
N ARG A 267 -15.36 -3.02 13.14
CA ARG A 267 -14.56 -2.87 11.90
C ARG A 267 -15.31 -3.05 10.57
N ASN A 268 -16.48 -3.69 10.59
CA ASN A 268 -17.31 -3.85 9.40
C ASN A 268 -18.33 -2.71 9.21
N GLY A 269 -18.30 -1.68 10.05
CA GLY A 269 -19.10 -0.48 9.89
C GLY A 269 -18.76 0.28 8.60
N MET A 270 -19.64 1.21 8.22
CA MET A 270 -19.50 2.02 7.01
C MET A 270 -19.67 3.52 7.27
N LEU A 271 -20.24 3.92 8.41
CA LEU A 271 -20.45 5.32 8.77
C LEU A 271 -19.58 5.75 9.95
N GLY A 272 -19.09 7.00 9.90
CA GLY A 272 -18.29 7.62 10.95
C GLY A 272 -16.81 7.27 10.91
N ALA A 273 -16.02 8.00 11.69
CA ALA A 273 -14.56 7.88 11.70
C ALA A 273 -14.06 6.61 12.43
N ASP A 274 -14.78 6.15 13.47
CA ASP A 274 -14.22 5.29 14.53
C ASP A 274 -14.71 3.85 14.51
N TYR A 275 -15.41 3.42 13.44
CA TYR A 275 -15.76 2.01 13.31
C TYR A 275 -14.55 1.12 13.00
N SER A 276 -13.47 1.70 12.46
CA SER A 276 -12.19 1.02 12.27
C SER A 276 -11.03 2.01 12.42
N SER A 277 -9.80 1.50 12.48
CA SER A 277 -8.59 2.31 12.69
C SER A 277 -8.31 3.33 11.57
N LYS A 278 -8.65 3.03 10.32
CA LYS A 278 -8.38 3.85 9.12
C LYS A 278 -6.90 4.05 8.80
N PHE A 279 -6.01 3.19 9.29
CA PHE A 279 -4.56 3.33 9.11
C PHE A 279 -4.07 3.07 7.68
N SER A 280 -4.94 2.55 6.80
CA SER A 280 -4.54 2.06 5.47
C SER A 280 -3.86 3.11 4.60
N ALA A 281 -4.27 4.39 4.65
CA ALA A 281 -3.65 5.46 3.88
C ALA A 281 -2.18 5.69 4.30
N TRP A 282 -1.93 5.80 5.60
CA TRP A 282 -0.57 5.98 6.13
C TRP A 282 0.30 4.74 5.98
N LEU A 283 -0.29 3.54 6.04
CA LEU A 283 0.42 2.28 5.76
C LEU A 283 0.79 2.14 4.29
N ALA A 284 -0.03 2.65 3.37
CA ALA A 284 0.21 2.57 1.93
C ALA A 284 1.45 3.34 1.49
N LEU A 285 1.63 4.57 2.00
CA LEU A 285 2.82 5.41 1.76
C LEU A 285 3.91 5.21 2.82
N GLY A 286 3.71 4.28 3.76
CA GLY A 286 4.67 3.96 4.79
C GLY A 286 4.90 5.08 5.81
N CYS A 287 3.98 6.03 5.95
CA CYS A 287 3.98 7.04 7.02
C CYS A 287 3.78 6.42 8.41
N LEU A 288 3.12 5.26 8.48
CA LEU A 288 3.06 4.39 9.66
C LEU A 288 3.74 3.05 9.37
N SER A 289 4.52 2.55 10.33
CA SER A 289 5.05 1.20 10.29
C SER A 289 4.07 0.20 10.91
N PRO A 290 3.85 -0.98 10.30
CA PRO A 290 3.06 -2.03 10.93
C PRO A 290 3.67 -2.53 12.25
N ARG A 291 5.00 -2.55 12.39
CA ARG A 291 5.68 -2.91 13.64
C ARG A 291 5.50 -1.85 14.73
N TYR A 292 5.44 -0.58 14.35
CA TYR A 292 5.12 0.49 15.30
C TYR A 292 3.68 0.34 15.82
N ILE A 293 2.73 0.01 14.93
CA ILE A 293 1.34 -0.27 15.32
C ILE A 293 1.30 -1.49 16.26
N ASP A 294 2.03 -2.58 15.97
CA ASP A 294 2.09 -3.74 16.88
C ASP A 294 2.66 -3.35 18.25
N GLY A 295 3.74 -2.56 18.28
CA GLY A 295 4.32 -2.05 19.53
C GLY A 295 3.31 -1.25 20.37
N GLU A 296 2.51 -0.39 19.72
CA GLU A 296 1.45 0.36 20.39
C GLU A 296 0.26 -0.53 20.83
N VAL A 297 -0.05 -1.60 20.08
CA VAL A 297 -1.03 -2.61 20.50
C VAL A 297 -0.54 -3.32 21.76
N ARG A 298 0.73 -3.76 21.81
CA ARG A 298 1.29 -4.40 23.01
C ARG A 298 1.27 -3.47 24.21
N ARG A 299 1.65 -2.20 24.00
CA ARG A 299 1.56 -1.19 25.06
C ARG A 299 0.12 -0.98 25.54
N TYR A 300 -0.85 -0.98 24.61
CA TYR A 300 -2.27 -0.87 24.96
C TYR A 300 -2.76 -2.10 25.73
N GLU A 301 -2.32 -3.30 25.36
CA GLU A 301 -2.63 -4.55 26.08
C GLU A 301 -2.10 -4.51 27.51
N ASP A 302 -0.86 -4.05 27.72
CA ASP A 302 -0.24 -3.91 29.04
C ASP A 302 -0.92 -2.85 29.91
N GLU A 303 -1.34 -1.70 29.35
CA GLU A 303 -1.87 -0.56 30.10
C GLU A 303 -3.41 -0.61 30.29
N ARG A 304 -4.15 -1.29 29.40
CA ARG A 304 -5.62 -1.27 29.41
C ARG A 304 -6.26 -2.65 29.37
N ILE A 305 -6.19 -3.34 28.24
CA ILE A 305 -6.84 -4.64 28.05
C ILE A 305 -6.25 -5.41 26.86
N GLU A 306 -5.97 -6.70 27.08
CA GLU A 306 -5.75 -7.69 26.03
C GLU A 306 -7.07 -8.42 25.75
N ASN A 307 -7.51 -8.44 24.48
CA ASN A 307 -8.73 -9.14 24.07
C ASN A 307 -8.72 -9.52 22.58
N ASP A 308 -9.81 -10.12 22.14
CA ASP A 308 -10.00 -10.49 20.73
C ASP A 308 -9.86 -9.31 19.75
N SER A 309 -10.21 -8.10 20.16
CA SER A 309 -10.15 -6.90 19.29
C SER A 309 -8.72 -6.41 19.10
N THR A 310 -7.89 -6.42 20.14
CA THR A 310 -6.46 -6.08 20.04
C THR A 310 -5.74 -7.04 19.11
N TYR A 311 -5.97 -8.35 19.30
CA TYR A 311 -5.46 -9.37 18.38
C TYR A 311 -5.99 -9.18 16.94
N TRP A 312 -7.28 -8.82 16.78
CA TRP A 312 -7.88 -8.72 15.44
C TRP A 312 -7.27 -7.61 14.58
N LEU A 313 -6.76 -6.55 15.17
CA LEU A 313 -6.02 -5.53 14.43
C LEU A 313 -4.72 -6.10 13.85
N ILE A 314 -3.97 -6.89 14.62
CA ILE A 314 -2.76 -7.59 14.14
C ILE A 314 -3.13 -8.60 13.05
N PHE A 315 -4.25 -9.32 13.21
CA PHE A 315 -4.77 -10.24 12.19
C PHE A 315 -5.01 -9.56 10.83
N GLU A 316 -5.52 -8.32 10.80
CA GLU A 316 -5.69 -7.57 9.55
C GLU A 316 -4.35 -7.08 8.96
N LEU A 317 -3.38 -6.72 9.80
CA LEU A 317 -2.02 -6.42 9.34
C LEU A 317 -1.33 -7.66 8.75
N LEU A 318 -1.61 -8.85 9.28
CA LEU A 318 -1.12 -10.12 8.70
C LEU A 318 -1.68 -10.38 7.29
N TRP A 319 -2.92 -9.98 6.99
CA TRP A 319 -3.45 -10.04 5.62
C TRP A 319 -2.65 -9.14 4.67
N ARG A 320 -2.27 -7.94 5.12
CA ARG A 320 -1.42 -7.02 4.35
C ARG A 320 -0.05 -7.63 4.09
N ASP A 321 0.58 -8.20 5.09
CA ASP A 321 1.86 -8.93 4.97
C ASP A 321 1.75 -10.08 3.97
N TYR A 322 0.71 -10.90 4.11
CA TYR A 322 0.46 -12.04 3.23
C TYR A 322 0.38 -11.63 1.77
N PHE A 323 -0.38 -10.60 1.43
CA PHE A 323 -0.47 -10.14 0.04
C PHE A 323 0.87 -9.59 -0.48
N ARG A 324 1.67 -8.96 0.36
CA ARG A 324 3.00 -8.51 -0.02
C ARG A 324 3.95 -9.68 -0.28
N PHE A 325 3.94 -10.69 0.56
CA PHE A 325 4.73 -11.92 0.35
C PHE A 325 4.22 -12.73 -0.87
N ILE A 326 2.92 -12.81 -1.09
CA ILE A 326 2.33 -13.44 -2.29
C ILE A 326 2.78 -12.68 -3.55
N CYS A 327 2.77 -11.36 -3.53
CA CYS A 327 3.27 -10.55 -4.64
C CYS A 327 4.76 -10.81 -4.89
N ALA A 328 5.59 -10.84 -3.84
CA ALA A 328 7.01 -11.16 -3.94
C ALA A 328 7.27 -12.57 -4.51
N LYS A 329 6.43 -13.56 -4.15
CA LYS A 329 6.53 -14.94 -4.64
C LYS A 329 6.11 -15.08 -6.10
N HIS A 330 4.99 -14.48 -6.50
CA HIS A 330 4.35 -14.73 -7.79
C HIS A 330 4.61 -13.62 -8.84
N GLY A 331 5.07 -12.44 -8.40
CA GLY A 331 5.44 -11.33 -9.26
C GLY A 331 4.35 -10.97 -10.27
N VAL A 332 4.71 -10.93 -11.55
CA VAL A 332 3.83 -10.53 -12.67
C VAL A 332 2.52 -11.34 -12.73
N SER A 333 2.50 -12.58 -12.23
CA SER A 333 1.30 -13.43 -12.31
C SER A 333 0.10 -12.85 -11.58
N MET A 334 0.32 -12.08 -10.49
CA MET A 334 -0.72 -11.39 -9.73
C MET A 334 -1.48 -10.33 -10.57
N PHE A 335 -0.84 -9.80 -11.62
CA PHE A 335 -1.37 -8.73 -12.47
C PHE A 335 -1.94 -9.24 -13.80
N LYS A 336 -1.85 -10.55 -14.08
CA LYS A 336 -2.40 -11.15 -15.29
C LYS A 336 -3.91 -11.34 -15.17
N ARG A 337 -4.60 -11.31 -16.32
CA ARG A 337 -6.04 -11.55 -16.40
C ARG A 337 -6.46 -12.90 -15.79
N SER A 338 -5.64 -13.91 -15.94
CA SER A 338 -5.82 -15.25 -15.37
C SER A 338 -5.48 -15.34 -13.87
N GLY A 339 -4.95 -14.27 -13.27
CA GLY A 339 -4.54 -14.22 -11.87
C GLY A 339 -3.53 -15.28 -11.48
N LEU A 340 -3.46 -15.58 -10.19
CA LEU A 340 -2.54 -16.58 -9.62
C LEU A 340 -2.91 -18.02 -9.98
N GLN A 341 -4.20 -18.29 -10.26
CA GLN A 341 -4.68 -19.62 -10.65
C GLN A 341 -4.32 -19.99 -12.10
N GLY A 342 -3.94 -19.01 -12.92
CA GLY A 342 -3.61 -19.21 -14.33
C GLY A 342 -4.80 -19.63 -15.20
N VAL A 343 -6.05 -19.41 -14.73
CA VAL A 343 -7.28 -19.80 -15.42
C VAL A 343 -7.82 -18.61 -16.20
N ASP A 344 -8.00 -18.78 -17.51
CA ASP A 344 -8.60 -17.74 -18.34
C ASP A 344 -10.13 -17.85 -18.29
N LEU A 345 -10.73 -16.96 -17.52
CA LEU A 345 -12.17 -16.75 -17.51
C LEU A 345 -12.56 -15.80 -18.64
N SER A 346 -13.70 -16.03 -19.27
CA SER A 346 -14.23 -15.18 -20.36
C SER A 346 -14.74 -13.82 -19.82
N TRP A 347 -13.81 -13.02 -19.29
CA TRP A 347 -14.12 -11.71 -18.74
C TRP A 347 -14.61 -10.74 -19.83
N LYS A 348 -15.63 -9.93 -19.50
CA LYS A 348 -16.19 -8.91 -20.37
C LYS A 348 -15.49 -7.58 -20.17
N GLN A 349 -15.36 -6.81 -21.24
CA GLN A 349 -14.99 -5.38 -21.18
C GLN A 349 -16.21 -4.53 -21.57
N ASP A 350 -17.25 -4.63 -20.75
CA ASP A 350 -18.53 -3.92 -20.93
C ASP A 350 -18.39 -2.55 -20.24
N TRP A 351 -17.98 -1.55 -21.03
CA TRP A 351 -17.75 -0.19 -20.53
C TRP A 351 -19.04 0.49 -20.07
N GLU A 352 -20.18 0.25 -20.73
CA GLU A 352 -21.44 0.83 -20.34
C GLU A 352 -21.81 0.41 -18.90
N ARG A 353 -21.76 -0.88 -18.61
CA ARG A 353 -22.05 -1.38 -17.26
C ARG A 353 -20.96 -1.05 -16.27
N PHE A 354 -19.71 -0.97 -16.72
CA PHE A 354 -18.61 -0.52 -15.87
C PHE A 354 -18.80 0.93 -15.44
N ASP A 355 -19.23 1.81 -16.35
CA ASP A 355 -19.50 3.21 -16.05
C ASP A 355 -20.67 3.35 -15.07
N LEU A 356 -21.75 2.59 -15.25
CA LEU A 356 -22.84 2.55 -14.26
C LEU A 356 -22.35 2.09 -12.88
N TRP A 357 -21.44 1.12 -12.84
CA TRP A 357 -20.85 0.67 -11.58
C TRP A 357 -19.95 1.73 -10.93
N ARG A 358 -19.01 2.32 -11.66
CA ARG A 358 -18.09 3.31 -11.10
C ARG A 358 -18.76 4.62 -10.69
N GLU A 359 -19.89 4.97 -11.33
CA GLU A 359 -20.68 6.15 -11.04
C GLU A 359 -21.74 5.93 -9.93
N GLY A 360 -21.88 4.71 -9.42
CA GLY A 360 -22.90 4.39 -8.42
C GLY A 360 -24.32 4.53 -8.96
N LYS A 361 -24.56 3.93 -10.13
CA LYS A 361 -25.83 3.94 -10.87
C LYS A 361 -26.30 2.53 -11.25
N THR A 362 -25.97 1.52 -10.44
CA THR A 362 -26.31 0.11 -10.74
C THR A 362 -27.75 -0.26 -10.41
N GLY A 363 -28.45 0.57 -9.64
CA GLY A 363 -29.77 0.25 -9.08
C GLY A 363 -29.71 -0.65 -7.84
N PHE A 364 -28.52 -0.93 -7.32
CA PHE A 364 -28.29 -1.64 -6.05
C PHE A 364 -27.76 -0.68 -5.00
N PRO A 365 -28.60 -0.22 -4.04
CA PRO A 365 -28.27 0.89 -3.16
C PRO A 365 -26.94 0.73 -2.39
N LEU A 366 -26.62 -0.48 -1.89
CA LEU A 366 -25.35 -0.68 -1.20
C LEU A 366 -24.14 -0.54 -2.13
N VAL A 367 -24.23 -1.01 -3.37
CA VAL A 367 -23.14 -0.85 -4.37
C VAL A 367 -23.00 0.62 -4.71
N ASP A 368 -24.11 1.29 -5.03
CA ASP A 368 -24.12 2.68 -5.48
C ASP A 368 -23.62 3.65 -4.40
N ALA A 369 -24.06 3.44 -3.15
CA ALA A 369 -23.58 4.22 -2.01
C ALA A 369 -22.07 4.11 -1.81
N ASN A 370 -21.53 2.88 -1.88
CA ASN A 370 -20.08 2.68 -1.74
C ASN A 370 -19.27 3.31 -2.89
N MET A 371 -19.78 3.22 -4.12
CA MET A 371 -19.07 3.82 -5.26
C MET A 371 -19.14 5.35 -5.24
N ARG A 372 -20.23 5.95 -4.75
CA ARG A 372 -20.32 7.40 -4.55
C ARG A 372 -19.44 7.88 -3.41
N GLU A 373 -19.36 7.15 -2.29
CA GLU A 373 -18.39 7.43 -1.23
C GLU A 373 -16.96 7.44 -1.79
N LEU A 374 -16.60 6.41 -2.55
CA LEU A 374 -15.28 6.31 -3.16
C LEU A 374 -14.97 7.50 -4.07
N ALA A 375 -15.89 7.87 -4.93
CA ALA A 375 -15.71 8.99 -5.86
C ALA A 375 -15.59 10.34 -5.14
N ALA A 376 -16.35 10.53 -4.06
CA ALA A 376 -16.39 11.79 -3.30
C ALA A 376 -15.25 11.95 -2.29
N THR A 377 -14.61 10.86 -1.84
CA THR A 377 -13.66 10.91 -0.70
C THR A 377 -12.33 10.22 -0.95
N GLY A 378 -12.20 9.46 -2.03
CA GLY A 378 -11.05 8.57 -2.25
C GLY A 378 -10.96 7.39 -1.28
N PHE A 379 -11.98 7.17 -0.44
CA PHE A 379 -12.01 6.12 0.56
C PHE A 379 -13.26 5.24 0.45
N MET A 380 -13.15 3.99 0.87
CA MET A 380 -14.27 3.05 1.01
C MET A 380 -13.95 2.05 2.12
N SER A 381 -14.96 1.68 2.91
CA SER A 381 -14.80 0.66 3.95
C SER A 381 -14.36 -0.68 3.38
N ASN A 382 -13.67 -1.52 4.19
CA ASN A 382 -13.30 -2.87 3.77
C ASN A 382 -14.52 -3.68 3.31
N ARG A 383 -15.65 -3.56 4.02
CA ARG A 383 -16.90 -4.24 3.67
C ARG A 383 -17.46 -3.75 2.34
N GLY A 384 -17.40 -2.45 2.10
CA GLY A 384 -17.79 -1.85 0.81
C GLY A 384 -16.98 -2.43 -0.34
N ARG A 385 -15.64 -2.43 -0.24
CA ARG A 385 -14.74 -2.96 -1.28
C ARG A 385 -15.07 -4.41 -1.66
N GLN A 386 -15.34 -5.26 -0.69
CA GLN A 386 -15.73 -6.65 -0.94
C GLN A 386 -17.06 -6.74 -1.71
N ASN A 387 -18.04 -5.94 -1.34
CA ASN A 387 -19.36 -5.93 -1.98
C ASN A 387 -19.27 -5.45 -3.44
N VAL A 388 -18.65 -4.31 -3.69
CA VAL A 388 -18.59 -3.73 -5.04
C VAL A 388 -17.69 -4.54 -5.97
N ALA A 389 -16.60 -5.11 -5.47
CA ALA A 389 -15.74 -5.99 -6.26
C ALA A 389 -16.42 -7.33 -6.59
N SER A 390 -17.15 -7.92 -5.65
CA SER A 390 -17.96 -9.10 -5.90
C SER A 390 -19.05 -8.82 -6.94
N PHE A 391 -19.74 -7.68 -6.85
CA PHE A 391 -20.78 -7.31 -7.80
C PHE A 391 -20.21 -7.13 -9.21
N LEU A 392 -19.09 -6.41 -9.37
CA LEU A 392 -18.43 -6.24 -10.66
C LEU A 392 -18.06 -7.58 -11.30
N THR A 393 -17.44 -8.47 -10.53
CA THR A 393 -16.88 -9.72 -11.06
C THR A 393 -17.87 -10.86 -11.15
N LYS A 394 -18.77 -11.01 -10.17
CA LYS A 394 -19.65 -12.17 -10.04
C LYS A 394 -21.05 -11.93 -10.61
N ASN A 395 -21.51 -10.67 -10.65
CA ASN A 395 -22.81 -10.33 -11.24
C ASN A 395 -22.65 -9.72 -12.64
N LEU A 396 -21.78 -8.72 -12.83
CA LEU A 396 -21.59 -8.13 -14.14
C LEU A 396 -20.67 -8.97 -15.05
N GLY A 397 -19.77 -9.78 -14.49
CA GLY A 397 -18.80 -10.58 -15.23
C GLY A 397 -17.73 -9.74 -15.94
N ILE A 398 -17.49 -8.53 -15.46
CA ILE A 398 -16.53 -7.59 -16.02
C ILE A 398 -15.11 -7.97 -15.58
N ASP A 399 -14.13 -7.72 -16.45
CA ASP A 399 -12.70 -7.95 -16.17
C ASP A 399 -12.32 -7.26 -14.86
N TRP A 400 -11.95 -8.07 -13.89
CA TRP A 400 -11.63 -7.62 -12.54
C TRP A 400 -10.49 -6.58 -12.52
N ARG A 401 -9.62 -6.57 -13.54
CA ARG A 401 -8.52 -5.60 -13.65
C ARG A 401 -9.02 -4.19 -13.93
N MET A 402 -10.18 -4.03 -14.60
CA MET A 402 -10.80 -2.71 -14.76
C MET A 402 -11.15 -2.13 -13.38
N GLY A 403 -11.72 -2.96 -12.50
CA GLY A 403 -12.01 -2.55 -11.12
C GLY A 403 -10.75 -2.30 -10.29
N ALA A 404 -9.71 -3.14 -10.45
CA ALA A 404 -8.44 -2.99 -9.76
C ALA A 404 -7.72 -1.68 -10.14
N GLU A 405 -7.68 -1.34 -11.44
CA GLU A 405 -7.09 -0.10 -11.94
C GLU A 405 -7.95 1.14 -11.63
N TRP A 406 -9.28 0.99 -11.56
CA TRP A 406 -10.14 2.07 -11.07
C TRP A 406 -9.86 2.37 -9.58
N PHE A 407 -9.70 1.33 -8.75
CA PHE A 407 -9.30 1.49 -7.35
C PHE A 407 -7.90 2.10 -7.23
N GLU A 408 -6.96 1.70 -8.07
CA GLU A 408 -5.65 2.33 -8.17
C GLU A 408 -5.76 3.83 -8.42
N SER A 409 -6.65 4.22 -9.33
CA SER A 409 -6.85 5.63 -9.69
C SER A 409 -7.43 6.46 -8.55
N VAL A 410 -8.43 5.93 -7.83
CA VAL A 410 -9.27 6.76 -6.94
C VAL A 410 -8.91 6.62 -5.47
N LEU A 411 -8.44 5.44 -5.01
CA LEU A 411 -8.18 5.19 -3.59
C LEU A 411 -7.00 6.00 -3.07
N ILE A 412 -7.22 6.70 -1.96
CA ILE A 412 -6.19 7.40 -1.19
C ILE A 412 -5.19 6.41 -0.56
N ASP A 413 -5.67 5.22 -0.20
CA ASP A 413 -4.91 4.17 0.47
C ASP A 413 -4.47 3.04 -0.47
N TYR A 414 -4.31 3.34 -1.76
CA TYR A 414 -3.85 2.33 -2.71
C TYR A 414 -2.48 1.77 -2.34
N ASP A 415 -2.45 0.48 -2.07
CA ASP A 415 -1.25 -0.36 -1.95
C ASP A 415 -1.35 -1.45 -3.01
N ALA A 416 -0.39 -1.55 -3.91
CA ALA A 416 -0.48 -2.43 -5.06
C ALA A 416 -0.66 -3.90 -4.65
N CYS A 417 0.08 -4.37 -3.64
CA CYS A 417 -0.01 -5.76 -3.18
C CYS A 417 -1.38 -6.07 -2.59
N SER A 418 -1.88 -5.19 -1.72
CA SER A 418 -3.19 -5.34 -1.08
C SER A 418 -4.32 -5.22 -2.09
N ASN A 419 -4.28 -4.23 -2.98
CA ASN A 419 -5.32 -4.02 -3.98
C ASN A 419 -5.42 -5.21 -4.94
N TRP A 420 -4.33 -5.52 -5.64
CA TRP A 420 -4.32 -6.59 -6.64
C TRP A 420 -4.54 -7.97 -6.02
N GLY A 421 -4.03 -8.21 -4.79
CA GLY A 421 -4.28 -9.44 -4.02
C GLY A 421 -5.75 -9.64 -3.69
N ASN A 422 -6.42 -8.61 -3.16
CA ASN A 422 -7.84 -8.67 -2.84
C ASN A 422 -8.73 -8.79 -4.09
N TRP A 423 -8.37 -8.13 -5.20
CA TRP A 423 -9.08 -8.30 -6.47
C TRP A 423 -8.95 -9.71 -7.03
N ASN A 424 -7.71 -10.30 -7.04
CA ASN A 424 -7.51 -11.73 -7.39
C ASN A 424 -8.38 -12.64 -6.52
N TYR A 425 -8.39 -12.40 -5.21
CA TYR A 425 -9.15 -13.19 -4.25
C TYR A 425 -10.65 -13.11 -4.53
N THR A 426 -11.20 -11.90 -4.68
CA THR A 426 -12.64 -11.69 -4.93
C THR A 426 -13.06 -12.17 -6.31
N ALA A 427 -12.25 -11.98 -7.33
CA ALA A 427 -12.51 -12.49 -8.68
C ALA A 427 -12.51 -14.04 -8.75
N GLY A 428 -11.89 -14.70 -7.76
CA GLY A 428 -11.78 -16.17 -7.72
C GLY A 428 -10.67 -16.72 -8.62
N VAL A 429 -9.70 -15.87 -8.98
CA VAL A 429 -8.49 -16.25 -9.73
C VAL A 429 -7.23 -16.20 -8.86
N GLY A 430 -7.40 -15.95 -7.56
CA GLY A 430 -6.35 -15.89 -6.55
C GLY A 430 -6.37 -17.08 -5.60
N ASN A 431 -5.87 -16.89 -4.38
CA ASN A 431 -5.60 -17.93 -3.39
C ASN A 431 -6.83 -18.33 -2.54
N ASP A 432 -8.07 -18.14 -3.05
CA ASP A 432 -9.27 -18.63 -2.37
C ASP A 432 -9.61 -20.06 -2.80
N ALA A 433 -9.48 -21.01 -1.87
CA ALA A 433 -9.77 -22.42 -2.13
C ALA A 433 -11.29 -22.76 -2.20
N ARG A 434 -12.18 -21.77 -2.01
CA ARG A 434 -13.62 -22.05 -1.80
C ARG A 434 -14.47 -22.02 -3.07
N GLY A 435 -13.86 -21.90 -4.25
CA GLY A 435 -14.55 -21.87 -5.52
C GLY A 435 -15.33 -20.57 -5.77
N PHE A 436 -16.36 -20.65 -6.63
CA PHE A 436 -17.21 -19.50 -6.95
C PHE A 436 -18.00 -19.04 -5.72
N ARG A 437 -17.84 -17.79 -5.36
CA ARG A 437 -18.60 -17.14 -4.28
C ARG A 437 -19.00 -15.75 -4.72
N PHE A 438 -20.25 -15.42 -4.54
CA PHE A 438 -20.74 -14.05 -4.71
C PHE A 438 -21.37 -13.54 -3.42
N PHE A 439 -21.35 -12.23 -3.22
CA PHE A 439 -22.06 -11.61 -2.12
C PHE A 439 -23.50 -11.31 -2.56
N ASN A 440 -24.46 -11.80 -1.80
CA ASN A 440 -25.84 -11.35 -1.93
C ASN A 440 -25.92 -9.91 -1.41
N ILE A 441 -25.90 -8.94 -2.31
CA ILE A 441 -25.79 -7.50 -1.99
C ILE A 441 -26.96 -7.02 -1.13
N THR A 442 -28.18 -7.50 -1.40
CA THR A 442 -29.36 -7.17 -0.57
C THR A 442 -29.18 -7.67 0.86
N LYS A 443 -28.73 -8.94 1.02
CA LYS A 443 -28.45 -9.49 2.35
C LYS A 443 -27.33 -8.73 3.05
N GLN A 444 -26.25 -8.40 2.35
CA GLN A 444 -25.15 -7.60 2.93
C GLN A 444 -25.63 -6.22 3.38
N SER A 445 -26.52 -5.59 2.61
CA SER A 445 -27.13 -4.31 2.96
C SER A 445 -27.94 -4.41 4.27
N LEU A 446 -28.78 -5.45 4.39
CA LEU A 446 -29.55 -5.70 5.61
C LEU A 446 -28.68 -6.09 6.83
N ASP A 447 -27.60 -6.84 6.62
CA ASP A 447 -26.73 -7.30 7.70
C ASP A 447 -25.88 -6.14 8.28
N TYR A 448 -25.43 -5.18 7.43
CA TYR A 448 -24.46 -4.15 7.83
C TYR A 448 -25.02 -2.72 7.85
N ASP A 449 -26.18 -2.47 7.24
CA ASP A 449 -26.87 -1.17 7.24
C ASP A 449 -28.39 -1.33 7.39
N ARG A 450 -28.84 -2.13 8.36
CA ARG A 450 -30.24 -2.52 8.54
C ARG A 450 -31.22 -1.35 8.49
N GLU A 451 -30.83 -0.20 9.03
CA GLU A 451 -31.66 1.01 9.05
C GLU A 451 -31.54 1.86 7.80
N GLY A 452 -30.69 1.47 6.85
CA GLY A 452 -30.42 2.21 5.61
C GLY A 452 -29.74 3.57 5.84
N LYS A 453 -29.07 3.77 6.97
CA LYS A 453 -28.41 5.04 7.29
C LYS A 453 -27.26 5.35 6.33
N TYR A 454 -26.43 4.35 6.04
CA TYR A 454 -25.31 4.51 5.10
C TYR A 454 -25.81 4.74 3.67
N VAL A 455 -26.76 3.92 3.24
CA VAL A 455 -27.40 4.06 1.92
C VAL A 455 -28.00 5.46 1.75
N LYS A 456 -28.81 5.91 2.69
CA LYS A 456 -29.46 7.25 2.63
C LYS A 456 -28.47 8.40 2.72
N HIS A 457 -27.36 8.22 3.41
CA HIS A 457 -26.31 9.23 3.53
C HIS A 457 -25.64 9.52 2.17
N TRP A 458 -25.40 8.47 1.38
CA TRP A 458 -24.75 8.59 0.07
C TRP A 458 -25.72 8.68 -1.11
N LEU A 459 -26.98 8.29 -0.89
CA LEU A 459 -28.07 8.32 -1.88
C LEU A 459 -29.23 9.15 -1.32
N PRO A 460 -29.11 10.48 -1.28
CA PRO A 460 -30.12 11.36 -0.70
C PRO A 460 -31.50 11.24 -1.38
N GLU A 461 -31.55 10.85 -2.65
CA GLU A 461 -32.78 10.55 -3.39
C GLU A 461 -33.59 9.39 -2.76
N LEU A 462 -32.97 8.52 -1.97
CA LEU A 462 -33.63 7.43 -1.25
C LEU A 462 -33.97 7.78 0.21
N ALA A 463 -33.72 9.00 0.66
CA ALA A 463 -33.82 9.40 2.07
C ALA A 463 -35.23 9.17 2.68
N GLN A 464 -36.30 9.40 1.90
CA GLN A 464 -37.68 9.27 2.35
C GLN A 464 -38.21 7.82 2.38
N ILE A 465 -37.47 6.88 1.79
CA ILE A 465 -37.89 5.48 1.75
C ILE A 465 -37.69 4.83 3.13
N PRO A 466 -38.67 4.13 3.69
CA PRO A 466 -38.50 3.41 4.96
C PRO A 466 -37.38 2.39 4.93
N ALA A 467 -36.73 2.16 6.08
CA ALA A 467 -35.60 1.21 6.22
C ALA A 467 -35.91 -0.18 5.66
N ALA A 468 -37.12 -0.67 5.86
CA ALA A 468 -37.55 -1.98 5.36
C ALA A 468 -37.59 -2.11 3.82
N LYS A 469 -37.56 -0.98 3.08
CA LYS A 469 -37.71 -0.93 1.61
C LYS A 469 -36.52 -0.31 0.89
N VAL A 470 -35.69 0.48 1.58
CA VAL A 470 -34.59 1.24 0.98
C VAL A 470 -33.52 0.35 0.34
N HIS A 471 -33.39 -0.89 0.77
CA HIS A 471 -32.43 -1.86 0.26
C HIS A 471 -32.82 -2.49 -1.08
N GLU A 472 -34.10 -2.41 -1.43
CA GLU A 472 -34.70 -2.98 -2.67
C GLU A 472 -35.73 -2.02 -3.26
N PRO A 473 -35.38 -0.78 -3.63
CA PRO A 473 -36.32 0.24 -4.08
C PRO A 473 -37.08 -0.15 -5.35
N TRP A 474 -36.54 -1.07 -6.15
CA TRP A 474 -37.22 -1.62 -7.34
C TRP A 474 -38.45 -2.45 -7.02
N LYS A 475 -38.72 -2.76 -5.76
CA LYS A 475 -39.95 -3.46 -5.31
C LYS A 475 -41.06 -2.50 -4.86
N LEU A 476 -40.81 -1.19 -4.92
CA LEU A 476 -41.82 -0.19 -4.56
C LEU A 476 -42.96 -0.17 -5.57
N LEU A 477 -44.18 -0.22 -5.07
CA LEU A 477 -45.37 -0.03 -5.87
C LEU A 477 -45.47 1.43 -6.36
N PRO A 478 -46.18 1.71 -7.49
CA PRO A 478 -46.33 3.09 -7.98
C PRO A 478 -46.86 4.07 -6.92
N MET A 479 -47.84 3.69 -6.14
CA MET A 479 -48.37 4.50 -5.02
C MET A 479 -47.32 4.77 -3.91
N GLU A 480 -46.39 3.85 -3.70
CA GLU A 480 -45.32 4.03 -2.72
C GLU A 480 -44.24 4.96 -3.25
N GLN A 481 -43.92 4.85 -4.55
CA GLN A 481 -43.00 5.76 -5.22
C GLN A 481 -43.53 7.21 -5.13
N GLU A 482 -44.81 7.43 -5.45
CA GLU A 482 -45.47 8.72 -5.30
C GLU A 482 -45.41 9.22 -3.84
N ARG A 483 -45.78 8.35 -2.89
CA ARG A 483 -45.75 8.67 -1.45
C ARG A 483 -44.37 9.08 -0.95
N PHE A 484 -43.29 8.47 -1.45
CA PHE A 484 -41.90 8.76 -1.03
C PHE A 484 -41.24 9.79 -1.93
N GLY A 485 -41.92 10.31 -2.94
CA GLY A 485 -41.38 11.31 -3.86
C GLY A 485 -40.19 10.81 -4.69
N MET A 486 -40.21 9.50 -5.07
CA MET A 486 -39.14 8.89 -5.82
C MET A 486 -39.67 8.08 -7.00
N ASN A 487 -39.23 8.40 -8.21
CA ASN A 487 -39.63 7.72 -9.45
C ASN A 487 -38.49 6.78 -9.88
N LEU A 488 -38.73 5.49 -9.77
CA LEU A 488 -37.74 4.47 -10.18
C LEU A 488 -37.53 4.53 -11.71
N GLY A 489 -36.27 4.58 -12.12
CA GLY A 489 -35.85 4.79 -13.51
C GLY A 489 -35.62 6.27 -13.89
N VAL A 490 -36.02 7.21 -13.02
CA VAL A 490 -35.81 8.65 -13.21
C VAL A 490 -34.89 9.21 -12.11
N ASP A 491 -35.36 9.18 -10.85
CA ASP A 491 -34.61 9.70 -9.71
C ASP A 491 -33.55 8.70 -9.23
N TYR A 492 -33.85 7.41 -9.30
CA TYR A 492 -32.93 6.31 -8.99
C TYR A 492 -33.05 5.19 -10.03
N PRO A 493 -31.93 4.61 -10.51
CA PRO A 493 -31.95 3.65 -11.61
C PRO A 493 -32.63 2.31 -11.25
N GLN A 494 -33.14 1.64 -12.28
CA GLN A 494 -33.54 0.22 -12.21
C GLN A 494 -32.29 -0.66 -12.04
N PRO A 495 -32.38 -1.83 -11.39
CA PRO A 495 -31.30 -2.79 -11.33
C PRO A 495 -30.78 -3.18 -12.72
N VAL A 496 -29.46 -2.99 -12.94
CA VAL A 496 -28.81 -3.31 -14.24
C VAL A 496 -28.75 -4.80 -14.55
N VAL A 497 -28.97 -5.66 -13.56
CA VAL A 497 -29.03 -7.12 -13.69
C VAL A 497 -29.99 -7.72 -12.68
N ASP A 498 -30.49 -8.94 -12.96
CA ASP A 498 -31.07 -9.80 -11.92
C ASP A 498 -29.92 -10.42 -11.11
N LEU A 499 -29.88 -10.17 -9.81
CA LEU A 499 -28.78 -10.52 -8.91
C LEU A 499 -28.46 -12.03 -8.92
N PHE A 500 -29.50 -12.87 -8.89
CA PHE A 500 -29.32 -14.33 -8.79
C PHE A 500 -29.11 -14.99 -10.16
N LYS A 501 -29.84 -14.54 -11.19
CA LYS A 501 -29.68 -15.08 -12.55
C LYS A 501 -28.29 -14.77 -13.09
N SER A 502 -27.79 -13.53 -12.87
CA SER A 502 -26.47 -13.13 -13.33
C SER A 502 -25.36 -13.89 -12.60
N ALA A 503 -25.47 -14.05 -11.27
CA ALA A 503 -24.50 -14.84 -10.49
C ALA A 503 -24.47 -16.31 -10.96
N LYS A 504 -25.64 -16.94 -11.17
CA LYS A 504 -25.72 -18.32 -11.66
C LYS A 504 -25.11 -18.49 -13.06
N ALA A 505 -25.33 -17.54 -13.95
CA ALA A 505 -24.73 -17.56 -15.30
C ALA A 505 -23.18 -17.47 -15.24
N ASN A 506 -22.66 -16.56 -14.42
CA ASN A 506 -21.21 -16.40 -14.25
C ASN A 506 -20.57 -17.58 -13.46
N GLU A 507 -21.32 -18.21 -12.54
CA GLU A 507 -20.89 -19.44 -11.87
C GLU A 507 -20.71 -20.59 -12.86
N ALA A 508 -21.61 -20.74 -13.83
CA ALA A 508 -21.50 -21.75 -14.87
C ALA A 508 -20.23 -21.55 -15.73
N ILE A 509 -19.91 -20.29 -16.10
CA ILE A 509 -18.68 -19.95 -16.83
C ILE A 509 -17.46 -20.31 -15.98
N TYR A 510 -17.44 -19.92 -14.70
CA TYR A 510 -16.37 -20.20 -13.76
C TYR A 510 -16.12 -21.71 -13.63
N ASN A 511 -17.18 -22.49 -13.35
CA ASN A 511 -17.07 -23.94 -13.18
C ASN A 511 -16.59 -24.63 -14.46
N SER A 512 -17.05 -24.20 -15.62
CA SER A 512 -16.60 -24.74 -16.92
C SER A 512 -15.10 -24.48 -17.15
N ALA A 513 -14.60 -23.28 -16.85
CA ALA A 513 -13.19 -22.92 -17.03
C ALA A 513 -12.27 -23.73 -16.08
N PHE A 514 -12.69 -23.93 -14.85
CA PHE A 514 -11.91 -24.72 -13.89
C PHE A 514 -11.91 -26.23 -14.20
N ASN A 515 -12.99 -26.77 -14.74
CA ASN A 515 -13.07 -28.17 -15.16
C ASN A 515 -12.16 -28.44 -16.38
N ILE A 516 -12.09 -27.51 -17.34
CA ILE A 516 -11.17 -27.62 -18.49
C ILE A 516 -9.71 -27.56 -18.04
N SER A 517 -9.36 -26.70 -17.09
CA SER A 517 -8.00 -26.58 -16.57
C SER A 517 -7.56 -27.81 -15.75
N SER A 518 -8.46 -28.49 -15.06
CA SER A 518 -8.17 -29.73 -14.31
C SER A 518 -7.93 -30.93 -15.23
N SER A 519 -8.47 -30.93 -16.44
CA SER A 519 -8.21 -31.99 -17.45
C SER A 519 -6.90 -31.81 -18.22
N ALA A 520 -6.33 -30.61 -18.20
CA ALA A 520 -5.09 -30.28 -18.91
C ALA A 520 -3.83 -30.35 -18.01
N SER A 521 -3.97 -30.54 -16.72
CA SER A 521 -2.86 -30.71 -15.79
C SER A 521 -3.17 -31.82 -14.79
N ASP A 522 -2.29 -32.82 -14.70
CA ASP A 522 -2.24 -33.83 -13.63
C ASP A 522 -1.92 -33.17 -12.26
N ARG A 523 -2.75 -32.24 -11.80
CA ARG A 523 -2.63 -31.67 -10.46
C ARG A 523 -3.44 -32.53 -9.50
N PRO A 524 -2.84 -33.08 -8.44
CA PRO A 524 -3.59 -33.86 -7.47
C PRO A 524 -4.63 -32.97 -6.77
N VAL A 525 -5.88 -33.32 -6.94
CA VAL A 525 -7.00 -32.73 -6.19
C VAL A 525 -6.77 -33.00 -4.70
N PRO A 526 -6.80 -31.98 -3.82
CA PRO A 526 -6.75 -32.24 -2.39
C PRO A 526 -7.98 -33.08 -2.00
N LYS A 527 -7.75 -34.34 -1.57
CA LYS A 527 -8.81 -35.23 -1.07
C LYS A 527 -9.58 -34.49 0.04
N ARG A 528 -10.87 -34.28 -0.16
CA ARG A 528 -11.80 -33.91 0.90
C ARG A 528 -11.64 -34.91 2.05
N ARG A 529 -11.10 -34.49 3.18
CA ARG A 529 -11.28 -35.23 4.43
C ARG A 529 -12.72 -35.00 4.87
N SER A 530 -13.51 -36.05 4.83
CA SER A 530 -14.79 -36.16 5.52
C SER A 530 -14.54 -36.01 7.02
N LYS A 531 -15.25 -35.05 7.61
CA LYS A 531 -15.35 -34.62 9.01
C LYS A 531 -14.13 -34.04 9.67
#